data_c2d17b421370b38a2ab55c0ecdb6d0c4
#
_entry.id   c2d17b421370b38a2ab55c0ecdb6d0c4
#
_cell.length_a   1.000
_cell.length_b   1.000
_cell.length_c   1.000
_cell.angle_alpha   90.00
_cell.angle_beta   90.00
_cell.angle_gamma   90.00
#
_symmetry.space_group_name_H-M   'P 1'
#
loop_
_entity.id
_entity.type
_entity.pdbx_description
1 polymer ?
#
loop_
_entity_poly.entity_id
_entity_poly.type
_entity_poly.pdbx_seq_one_letter_code
_entity_poly.pdbx_strand_id
1 'polypeptide(L)'
;MKKRYDIINRIYVTTVLWAKYALTDTPKHKFRRDIIMAEKTVRTRYAPSPTGFMHVGNLRTALYEYLVAKSQNGKFVLRIEDTDRERLVEGAVDVIYDTMKLAGLKHDEGPDIGGDFGPYVQSERKDMYLPYAEQLIKEGKAYRCFCTKERLEKLQEDSVGGGYDRHCRNLPQEEIDRLLAEGTPYVIRQKMPIEGSTTFTDAVFGEITVDNSELQDQILIKTDGYPTYNFANVIDDHTMGITHVVRGCEYLSSTPKYNLLYEAFGWETPTYIHLPLIMGKDA
;
A
#
# COMPACT_ATOMS: atom_id res chain seq x y z
N MET A 1 -31.94 5.07 10.06
CA MET A 1 -31.42 6.43 10.22
C MET A 1 -30.68 6.72 11.55
N LYS A 2 -31.01 6.11 12.69
CA LYS A 2 -30.34 6.37 13.99
C LYS A 2 -28.87 5.91 14.09
N LYS A 3 -28.44 4.82 13.43
CA LYS A 3 -27.05 4.29 13.51
C LYS A 3 -25.99 5.11 12.74
N ARG A 4 -26.40 5.95 11.78
CA ARG A 4 -25.46 6.78 10.98
C ARG A 4 -25.03 8.05 11.73
N TYR A 5 -25.83 8.57 12.65
CA TYR A 5 -25.47 9.75 13.46
C TYR A 5 -24.48 9.42 14.58
N ASP A 6 -24.44 8.18 15.06
CA ASP A 6 -23.55 7.77 16.16
C ASP A 6 -22.07 7.72 15.78
N ILE A 7 -21.74 7.43 14.50
CA ILE A 7 -20.34 7.36 14.04
C ILE A 7 -19.75 8.75 13.91
N ILE A 8 -20.50 9.70 13.35
CA ILE A 8 -20.05 11.10 13.22
C ILE A 8 -19.93 11.74 14.61
N ASN A 9 -20.84 11.47 15.53
CA ASN A 9 -20.75 11.94 16.91
C ASN A 9 -19.59 11.29 17.69
N ARG A 10 -19.22 10.03 17.44
CA ARG A 10 -18.04 9.43 18.08
C ARG A 10 -16.74 10.09 17.65
N ILE A 11 -16.60 10.43 16.38
CA ILE A 11 -15.40 11.15 15.87
C ILE A 11 -15.39 12.56 16.47
N TYR A 12 -16.52 13.24 16.55
CA TYR A 12 -16.60 14.60 17.11
C TYR A 12 -16.39 14.64 18.63
N VAL A 13 -16.92 13.65 19.36
CA VAL A 13 -16.82 13.58 20.82
C VAL A 13 -15.41 13.18 21.27
N THR A 14 -14.71 12.31 20.56
CA THR A 14 -13.30 11.99 20.86
C THR A 14 -12.39 13.18 20.61
N THR A 15 -12.59 13.92 19.54
CA THR A 15 -11.78 15.12 19.22
C THR A 15 -12.02 16.27 20.20
N VAL A 16 -13.26 16.48 20.65
CA VAL A 16 -13.62 17.55 21.60
C VAL A 16 -13.26 17.19 23.06
N LEU A 17 -13.31 15.94 23.45
CA LEU A 17 -12.85 15.48 24.77
C LEU A 17 -11.33 15.59 24.90
N TRP A 18 -10.56 15.31 23.84
CA TRP A 18 -9.10 15.51 23.83
C TRP A 18 -8.72 16.98 23.97
N ALA A 19 -9.44 17.88 23.31
CA ALA A 19 -9.18 19.33 23.41
C ALA A 19 -9.46 19.90 24.82
N LYS A 20 -10.42 19.33 25.56
CA LYS A 20 -10.70 19.75 26.94
C LYS A 20 -9.70 19.23 27.98
N TYR A 21 -9.09 18.06 27.73
CA TYR A 21 -8.07 17.50 28.63
C TYR A 21 -6.69 18.12 28.47
N ALA A 22 -6.43 18.83 27.37
CA ALA A 22 -5.16 19.50 27.08
C ALA A 22 -4.96 20.84 27.77
N LEU A 23 -5.96 21.36 28.52
CA LEU A 23 -5.95 22.71 29.09
C LEU A 23 -5.79 22.79 30.62
N THR A 24 -5.38 21.69 31.29
CA THR A 24 -5.05 21.80 32.74
C THR A 24 -3.54 21.67 32.95
N ASP A 25 -2.89 22.79 33.10
CA ASP A 25 -1.49 22.91 33.48
C ASP A 25 -1.27 22.45 34.94
N THR A 26 -0.82 21.19 35.13
CA THR A 26 -0.23 20.77 36.40
C THR A 26 1.23 20.37 36.20
N PRO A 27 2.15 20.62 37.16
CA PRO A 27 3.60 20.40 37.01
C PRO A 27 4.00 18.95 36.71
N LYS A 28 3.13 17.98 36.98
CA LYS A 28 3.36 16.56 36.67
C LYS A 28 3.21 16.23 35.17
N HIS A 29 2.55 17.08 34.40
CA HIS A 29 2.39 16.89 32.95
C HIS A 29 3.58 17.41 32.14
N LYS A 30 4.38 18.33 32.69
CA LYS A 30 5.57 18.85 32.01
C LYS A 30 6.66 17.77 31.86
N PHE A 31 6.86 16.93 32.89
CA PHE A 31 7.84 15.83 32.86
C PHE A 31 7.42 14.64 31.94
N ARG A 32 6.13 14.55 31.62
CA ARG A 32 5.61 13.54 30.67
C ARG A 32 5.67 14.00 29.22
N ARG A 33 5.74 15.33 28.97
CA ARG A 33 5.91 15.89 27.62
C ARG A 33 7.32 15.71 27.06
N ASP A 34 8.34 15.67 27.92
CA ASP A 34 9.74 15.56 27.50
C ASP A 34 10.17 14.12 27.18
N ILE A 35 9.29 13.12 27.40
CA ILE A 35 9.44 11.71 26.97
C ILE A 35 8.49 11.38 25.81
N ILE A 36 7.79 12.35 25.27
CA ILE A 36 7.02 12.14 24.04
C ILE A 36 8.06 12.02 22.92
N MET A 37 8.30 10.78 22.48
CA MET A 37 8.90 10.50 21.17
C MET A 37 8.27 11.51 20.19
N ALA A 38 9.10 12.23 19.45
CA ALA A 38 8.62 13.22 18.47
C ALA A 38 7.47 12.58 17.69
N GLU A 39 6.25 13.10 17.85
CA GLU A 39 5.08 12.57 17.16
C GLU A 39 5.40 12.58 15.67
N LYS A 40 5.42 11.36 15.08
CA LYS A 40 5.75 11.18 13.68
C LYS A 40 4.77 12.02 12.86
N THR A 41 5.26 12.99 12.10
CA THR A 41 4.42 13.83 11.25
C THR A 41 3.48 12.96 10.43
N VAL A 42 2.18 13.21 10.47
CA VAL A 42 1.21 12.49 9.66
C VAL A 42 1.51 12.72 8.18
N ARG A 43 1.63 11.64 7.43
CA ARG A 43 1.88 11.67 6.00
C ARG A 43 0.90 10.74 5.29
N THR A 44 0.14 11.30 4.37
CA THR A 44 -0.72 10.57 3.44
C THR A 44 -0.21 10.72 2.03
N ARG A 45 -0.67 9.86 1.12
CA ARG A 45 -0.30 9.95 -0.29
C ARG A 45 -1.50 9.71 -1.20
N TYR A 46 -1.73 10.58 -2.14
CA TYR A 46 -2.51 10.27 -3.31
C TYR A 46 -1.58 9.65 -4.36
N ALA A 47 -1.89 8.43 -4.77
CA ALA A 47 -0.99 7.60 -5.58
C ALA A 47 -1.73 7.06 -6.83
N PRO A 48 -2.12 7.95 -7.76
CA PRO A 48 -2.85 7.57 -8.95
C PRO A 48 -1.95 6.89 -9.99
N SER A 49 -2.49 5.85 -10.64
CA SER A 49 -1.91 5.30 -11.86
C SER A 49 -2.46 6.06 -13.08
N PRO A 50 -1.62 6.56 -14.01
CA PRO A 50 -2.06 7.29 -15.19
C PRO A 50 -2.53 6.33 -16.31
N THR A 51 -3.46 5.42 -15.97
CA THR A 51 -3.99 4.38 -16.86
C THR A 51 -5.39 4.70 -17.40
N GLY A 52 -5.84 5.93 -17.22
CA GLY A 52 -7.15 6.41 -17.68
C GLY A 52 -7.52 7.75 -17.06
N PHE A 53 -8.75 8.19 -17.35
CA PHE A 53 -9.25 9.44 -16.80
C PHE A 53 -9.63 9.26 -15.31
N MET A 54 -9.40 10.31 -14.54
CA MET A 54 -9.78 10.35 -13.12
C MET A 54 -11.32 10.31 -13.00
N HIS A 55 -11.84 9.38 -12.22
CA HIS A 55 -13.27 9.31 -11.90
C HIS A 55 -13.54 9.79 -10.45
N VAL A 56 -14.83 10.00 -10.14
CA VAL A 56 -15.25 10.54 -8.84
C VAL A 56 -14.72 9.75 -7.63
N GLY A 57 -14.55 8.43 -7.77
CA GLY A 57 -13.97 7.58 -6.72
C GLY A 57 -12.53 7.95 -6.38
N ASN A 58 -11.70 8.17 -7.40
CA ASN A 58 -10.31 8.57 -7.24
C ASN A 58 -10.22 9.96 -6.59
N LEU A 59 -11.02 10.92 -7.06
CA LEU A 59 -11.07 12.26 -6.49
C LEU A 59 -11.53 12.25 -5.02
N ARG A 60 -12.52 11.42 -4.69
CA ARG A 60 -12.95 11.23 -3.30
C ARG A 60 -11.81 10.71 -2.42
N THR A 61 -11.07 9.72 -2.91
CA THR A 61 -9.93 9.16 -2.18
C THR A 61 -8.88 10.26 -1.93
N ALA A 62 -8.49 11.00 -2.97
CA ALA A 62 -7.57 12.14 -2.85
C ALA A 62 -8.05 13.19 -1.83
N LEU A 63 -9.35 13.50 -1.81
CA LEU A 63 -9.94 14.42 -0.84
C LEU A 63 -9.79 13.90 0.60
N TYR A 64 -10.07 12.63 0.86
CA TYR A 64 -9.92 12.07 2.22
C TYR A 64 -8.47 12.02 2.65
N GLU A 65 -7.53 11.66 1.78
CA GLU A 65 -6.09 11.70 2.05
C GLU A 65 -5.63 13.10 2.41
N TYR A 66 -6.07 14.12 1.63
CA TYR A 66 -5.82 15.51 1.91
C TYR A 66 -6.37 15.94 3.27
N LEU A 67 -7.62 15.60 3.58
CA LEU A 67 -8.27 15.97 4.84
C LEU A 67 -7.60 15.29 6.05
N VAL A 68 -7.24 14.02 5.96
CA VAL A 68 -6.50 13.31 7.02
C VAL A 68 -5.17 13.99 7.29
N ALA A 69 -4.39 14.30 6.26
CA ALA A 69 -3.13 15.02 6.45
C ALA A 69 -3.34 16.41 7.08
N LYS A 70 -4.23 17.22 6.49
CA LYS A 70 -4.39 18.62 6.92
C LYS A 70 -5.04 18.78 8.29
N SER A 71 -5.95 17.87 8.67
CA SER A 71 -6.56 17.88 10.02
C SER A 71 -5.55 17.64 11.15
N GLN A 72 -4.40 17.07 10.84
CA GLN A 72 -3.34 16.73 11.78
C GLN A 72 -2.04 17.51 11.52
N ASN A 73 -2.11 18.64 10.79
CA ASN A 73 -0.96 19.46 10.38
C ASN A 73 0.14 18.62 9.67
N GLY A 74 -0.28 17.59 8.97
CA GLY A 74 0.58 16.64 8.28
C GLY A 74 0.86 17.05 6.83
N LYS A 75 1.47 16.11 6.11
CA LYS A 75 1.87 16.23 4.71
C LYS A 75 1.00 15.38 3.79
N PHE A 76 0.52 15.98 2.72
CA PHE A 76 -0.18 15.30 1.63
C PHE A 76 0.76 15.16 0.44
N VAL A 77 1.11 13.94 0.06
CA VAL A 77 2.08 13.62 -0.99
C VAL A 77 1.35 13.20 -2.27
N LEU A 78 1.82 13.65 -3.43
CA LEU A 78 1.42 13.12 -4.73
C LEU A 78 2.51 12.18 -5.24
N ARG A 79 2.15 10.90 -5.52
CA ARG A 79 3.02 9.91 -6.15
C ARG A 79 2.36 9.38 -7.41
N ILE A 80 3.05 9.43 -8.55
CA ILE A 80 2.57 8.86 -9.81
C ILE A 80 3.00 7.40 -9.91
N GLU A 81 2.04 6.48 -10.05
CA GLU A 81 2.28 5.03 -10.12
C GLU A 81 2.15 4.55 -11.58
N ASP A 82 3.23 4.68 -12.34
CA ASP A 82 3.32 4.45 -13.79
C ASP A 82 4.07 3.16 -14.18
N THR A 83 4.19 2.20 -13.26
CA THR A 83 4.89 0.92 -13.50
C THR A 83 4.15 -0.04 -14.44
N ASP A 84 2.86 0.19 -14.70
CA ASP A 84 2.08 -0.53 -15.70
C ASP A 84 2.14 0.20 -17.05
N ARG A 85 3.25 -0.01 -17.75
CA ARG A 85 3.57 0.71 -18.99
C ARG A 85 2.65 0.40 -20.16
N GLU A 86 2.00 -0.77 -20.16
CA GLU A 86 1.09 -1.19 -21.23
C GLU A 86 -0.23 -0.44 -21.19
N ARG A 87 -0.63 0.04 -20.00
CA ARG A 87 -1.89 0.76 -19.80
C ARG A 87 -1.74 2.27 -19.63
N LEU A 88 -0.54 2.82 -19.82
CA LEU A 88 -0.34 4.27 -19.72
C LEU A 88 -1.15 5.01 -20.80
N VAL A 89 -1.83 6.08 -20.40
CA VAL A 89 -2.60 6.94 -21.27
C VAL A 89 -1.90 8.31 -21.36
N GLU A 90 -1.60 8.74 -22.57
CA GLU A 90 -1.01 10.06 -22.83
C GLU A 90 -1.92 11.18 -22.29
N GLY A 91 -1.33 12.17 -21.61
CA GLY A 91 -2.06 13.26 -20.97
C GLY A 91 -2.78 12.93 -19.66
N ALA A 92 -2.80 11.65 -19.21
CA ALA A 92 -3.48 11.28 -17.97
C ALA A 92 -2.85 11.95 -16.73
N VAL A 93 -1.55 12.20 -16.74
CA VAL A 93 -0.86 12.89 -15.64
C VAL A 93 -1.32 14.36 -15.57
N ASP A 94 -1.49 15.05 -16.70
CA ASP A 94 -2.00 16.43 -16.73
C ASP A 94 -3.42 16.49 -16.19
N VAL A 95 -4.27 15.51 -16.54
CA VAL A 95 -5.64 15.40 -16.00
C VAL A 95 -5.63 15.24 -14.47
N ILE A 96 -4.66 14.50 -13.91
CA ILE A 96 -4.51 14.35 -12.45
C ILE A 96 -4.23 15.73 -11.83
N TYR A 97 -3.25 16.47 -12.33
CA TYR A 97 -2.91 17.80 -11.84
C TYR A 97 -4.06 18.80 -11.96
N ASP A 98 -4.71 18.86 -13.12
CA ASP A 98 -5.82 19.77 -13.38
C ASP A 98 -7.02 19.46 -12.48
N THR A 99 -7.33 18.18 -12.26
CA THR A 99 -8.42 17.77 -11.37
C THR A 99 -8.11 18.11 -9.91
N MET A 100 -6.90 17.86 -9.43
CA MET A 100 -6.47 18.26 -8.10
C MET A 100 -6.54 19.77 -7.91
N LYS A 101 -6.07 20.54 -8.89
CA LYS A 101 -6.12 22.00 -8.90
C LYS A 101 -7.56 22.53 -8.87
N LEU A 102 -8.45 21.96 -9.71
CA LEU A 102 -9.86 22.31 -9.74
C LEU A 102 -10.56 22.05 -8.40
N ALA A 103 -10.20 20.92 -7.75
CA ALA A 103 -10.74 20.54 -6.45
C ALA A 103 -10.07 21.27 -5.25
N GLY A 104 -9.06 22.10 -5.48
CA GLY A 104 -8.32 22.79 -4.43
C GLY A 104 -7.43 21.89 -3.58
N LEU A 105 -7.08 20.69 -4.05
CA LEU A 105 -6.23 19.72 -3.37
C LEU A 105 -4.76 20.03 -3.63
N LYS A 106 -4.14 20.83 -2.79
CA LYS A 106 -2.74 21.20 -2.91
C LYS A 106 -1.86 20.20 -2.14
N HIS A 107 -1.02 19.44 -2.86
CA HIS A 107 -0.02 18.55 -2.26
C HIS A 107 1.19 19.35 -1.72
N ASP A 108 1.89 18.77 -0.75
CA ASP A 108 3.06 19.35 -0.09
C ASP A 108 4.37 18.80 -0.67
N GLU A 109 4.32 17.66 -1.31
CA GLU A 109 5.44 16.99 -1.98
C GLU A 109 4.90 16.24 -3.22
N GLY A 110 5.67 16.18 -4.29
CA GLY A 110 5.28 15.50 -5.52
C GLY A 110 6.25 15.71 -6.66
N PRO A 111 5.98 15.14 -7.86
CA PRO A 111 6.90 15.20 -8.99
C PRO A 111 7.23 16.64 -9.46
N ASP A 112 6.26 17.54 -9.37
CA ASP A 112 6.33 18.93 -9.85
C ASP A 112 6.98 19.89 -8.86
N ILE A 113 6.88 19.61 -7.56
CA ILE A 113 7.39 20.51 -6.50
C ILE A 113 8.55 19.90 -5.70
N GLY A 114 8.85 18.60 -5.91
CA GLY A 114 9.90 17.90 -5.17
C GLY A 114 9.53 17.59 -3.73
N GLY A 115 10.54 17.39 -2.90
CA GLY A 115 10.46 17.07 -1.47
C GLY A 115 11.61 16.16 -1.04
N ASP A 116 11.62 15.76 0.24
CA ASP A 116 12.75 15.04 0.86
C ASP A 116 12.79 13.54 0.50
N PHE A 117 11.71 12.99 -0.07
CA PHE A 117 11.53 11.54 -0.27
C PHE A 117 11.41 11.13 -1.75
N GLY A 118 11.80 12.01 -2.67
CA GLY A 118 11.77 11.72 -4.11
C GLY A 118 12.70 10.57 -4.54
N PRO A 119 12.58 10.16 -5.80
CA PRO A 119 11.60 10.54 -6.83
C PRO A 119 10.16 10.19 -6.46
N TYR A 120 9.18 10.96 -6.99
CA TYR A 120 7.74 10.73 -6.76
C TYR A 120 7.02 10.10 -7.95
N VAL A 121 7.77 9.61 -8.94
CA VAL A 121 7.30 8.81 -10.06
C VAL A 121 7.87 7.41 -9.94
N GLN A 122 7.03 6.38 -9.94
CA GLN A 122 7.49 5.01 -9.67
C GLN A 122 8.47 4.47 -10.70
N SER A 123 8.31 4.80 -11.98
CA SER A 123 9.28 4.37 -13.01
C SER A 123 10.69 4.91 -12.77
N GLU A 124 10.83 6.09 -12.17
CA GLU A 124 12.13 6.67 -11.78
C GLU A 124 12.77 5.96 -10.57
N ARG A 125 11.98 5.17 -9.83
CA ARG A 125 12.40 4.40 -8.66
C ARG A 125 12.70 2.93 -8.98
N LYS A 126 12.65 2.54 -10.26
CA LYS A 126 12.77 1.13 -10.69
C LYS A 126 13.91 0.38 -10.01
N ASP A 127 15.09 0.97 -9.97
CA ASP A 127 16.30 0.33 -9.46
C ASP A 127 16.31 0.18 -7.93
N MET A 128 15.38 0.84 -7.23
CA MET A 128 15.26 0.74 -5.78
C MET A 128 14.57 -0.55 -5.32
N TYR A 129 13.72 -1.18 -6.14
CA TYR A 129 12.87 -2.30 -5.69
C TYR A 129 13.60 -3.64 -5.64
N LEU A 130 14.46 -3.93 -6.61
CA LEU A 130 15.17 -5.20 -6.68
C LEU A 130 16.00 -5.51 -5.43
N PRO A 131 16.77 -4.57 -4.85
CA PRO A 131 17.51 -4.81 -3.61
C PRO A 131 16.64 -5.28 -2.44
N TYR A 132 15.43 -4.74 -2.29
CA TYR A 132 14.47 -5.19 -1.26
C TYR A 132 13.97 -6.61 -1.52
N ALA A 133 13.68 -6.96 -2.77
CA ALA A 133 13.26 -8.31 -3.11
C ALA A 133 14.39 -9.34 -2.89
N GLU A 134 15.64 -8.99 -3.22
CA GLU A 134 16.81 -9.83 -2.94
C GLU A 134 17.08 -9.97 -1.43
N GLN A 135 16.84 -8.92 -0.64
CA GLN A 135 16.89 -9.02 0.82
C GLN A 135 15.89 -10.08 1.32
N LEU A 136 14.64 -10.05 0.85
CA LEU A 136 13.64 -11.04 1.24
C LEU A 136 14.02 -12.47 0.81
N ILE A 137 14.68 -12.66 -0.34
CA ILE A 137 15.20 -13.97 -0.74
C ILE A 137 16.27 -14.43 0.24
N LYS A 138 17.23 -13.57 0.57
CA LYS A 138 18.32 -13.87 1.52
C LYS A 138 17.78 -14.24 2.91
N GLU A 139 16.70 -13.63 3.32
CA GLU A 139 16.02 -13.88 4.60
C GLU A 139 15.03 -15.06 4.56
N GLY A 140 14.89 -15.73 3.40
CA GLY A 140 13.96 -16.84 3.21
C GLY A 140 12.48 -16.45 3.20
N LYS A 141 12.19 -15.16 2.98
CA LYS A 141 10.83 -14.57 2.90
C LYS A 141 10.32 -14.44 1.47
N ALA A 142 11.18 -14.64 0.47
CA ALA A 142 10.85 -14.67 -0.94
C ALA A 142 11.66 -15.76 -1.66
N TYR A 143 11.34 -16.02 -2.92
CA TYR A 143 12.04 -17.01 -3.74
C TYR A 143 11.90 -16.69 -5.24
N ARG A 144 12.82 -17.25 -6.05
CA ARG A 144 12.77 -17.17 -7.51
C ARG A 144 11.82 -18.23 -8.05
N CYS A 145 10.90 -17.84 -8.91
CA CYS A 145 9.95 -18.72 -9.56
C CYS A 145 10.20 -18.76 -11.06
N PHE A 146 10.57 -19.92 -11.58
CA PHE A 146 10.92 -20.18 -12.98
C PHE A 146 9.76 -20.79 -13.79
N CYS A 147 8.52 -20.76 -13.27
CA CYS A 147 7.36 -21.25 -13.98
C CYS A 147 7.09 -20.44 -15.24
N THR A 148 6.91 -21.14 -16.38
CA THR A 148 6.52 -20.51 -17.63
C THR A 148 5.05 -20.07 -17.61
N LYS A 149 4.69 -19.17 -18.52
CA LYS A 149 3.32 -18.68 -18.67
C LYS A 149 2.36 -19.83 -19.02
N GLU A 150 2.77 -20.68 -19.95
CA GLU A 150 1.99 -21.85 -20.41
C GLU A 150 1.70 -22.82 -19.26
N ARG A 151 2.70 -23.06 -18.39
CA ARG A 151 2.51 -23.88 -17.18
C ARG A 151 1.47 -23.27 -16.24
N LEU A 152 1.55 -21.96 -16.03
CA LEU A 152 0.62 -21.27 -15.12
C LEU A 152 -0.80 -21.20 -15.69
N GLU A 153 -0.95 -21.01 -17.00
CA GLU A 153 -2.25 -21.04 -17.70
C GLU A 153 -2.89 -22.42 -17.57
N LYS A 154 -2.12 -23.49 -17.88
CA LYS A 154 -2.61 -24.86 -17.71
C LYS A 154 -3.01 -25.17 -16.27
N LEU A 155 -2.25 -24.69 -15.28
CA LEU A 155 -2.57 -24.86 -13.86
C LEU A 155 -3.91 -24.18 -13.51
N GLN A 156 -4.22 -23.02 -14.11
CA GLN A 156 -5.49 -22.33 -13.90
C GLN A 156 -6.67 -23.10 -14.54
N GLU A 157 -6.46 -23.71 -15.70
CA GLU A 157 -7.49 -24.52 -16.38
C GLU A 157 -7.79 -25.82 -15.61
N ASP A 158 -6.75 -26.47 -15.06
CA ASP A 158 -6.86 -27.77 -14.40
C ASP A 158 -7.35 -27.68 -12.94
N SER A 159 -7.31 -26.49 -12.31
CA SER A 159 -7.60 -26.32 -10.88
C SER A 159 -8.95 -25.66 -10.63
N VAL A 160 -9.80 -26.29 -9.82
CA VAL A 160 -11.00 -25.67 -9.23
C VAL A 160 -10.53 -24.65 -8.17
N GLY A 161 -10.49 -23.35 -8.55
CA GLY A 161 -10.02 -22.28 -7.66
C GLY A 161 -8.75 -21.55 -8.11
N GLY A 162 -8.06 -22.01 -9.17
CA GLY A 162 -7.11 -21.21 -9.97
C GLY A 162 -5.89 -20.64 -9.25
N GLY A 163 -5.37 -21.26 -8.19
CA GLY A 163 -4.23 -20.76 -7.43
C GLY A 163 -2.86 -21.23 -7.93
N TYR A 164 -1.82 -20.45 -7.66
CA TYR A 164 -0.44 -20.89 -7.90
C TYR A 164 -0.06 -22.02 -6.91
N ASP A 165 0.43 -23.14 -7.45
CA ASP A 165 0.74 -24.38 -6.70
C ASP A 165 2.04 -24.33 -5.88
N ARG A 166 2.71 -23.19 -5.82
CA ARG A 166 3.97 -22.98 -5.09
C ARG A 166 5.13 -23.89 -5.56
N HIS A 167 5.09 -24.37 -6.81
CA HIS A 167 6.03 -25.32 -7.39
C HIS A 167 7.51 -24.97 -7.14
N CYS A 168 7.90 -23.70 -7.35
CA CYS A 168 9.30 -23.28 -7.18
C CYS A 168 9.65 -22.88 -5.74
N ARG A 169 8.71 -22.95 -4.78
CA ARG A 169 8.89 -22.42 -3.44
C ARG A 169 10.03 -23.07 -2.64
N ASN A 170 10.29 -24.34 -2.90
CA ASN A 170 11.27 -25.15 -2.18
C ASN A 170 12.27 -25.81 -3.13
N LEU A 171 12.60 -25.19 -4.25
CA LEU A 171 13.64 -25.68 -5.15
C LEU A 171 14.98 -25.78 -4.41
N PRO A 172 15.75 -26.86 -4.63
CA PRO A 172 17.12 -26.97 -4.13
C PRO A 172 18.00 -25.84 -4.69
N GLN A 173 18.97 -25.36 -3.90
CA GLN A 173 19.86 -24.28 -4.35
C GLN A 173 20.64 -24.63 -5.62
N GLU A 174 21.08 -25.88 -5.76
CA GLU A 174 21.76 -26.37 -6.95
C GLU A 174 20.91 -26.22 -8.23
N GLU A 175 19.60 -26.46 -8.12
CA GLU A 175 18.67 -26.32 -9.25
C GLU A 175 18.44 -24.83 -9.57
N ILE A 176 18.34 -23.98 -8.54
CA ILE A 176 18.25 -22.52 -8.73
C ILE A 176 19.48 -22.02 -9.45
N ASP A 177 20.68 -22.41 -9.00
CA ASP A 177 21.95 -21.98 -9.58
C ASP A 177 22.10 -22.46 -11.03
N ARG A 178 21.66 -23.70 -11.35
CA ARG A 178 21.62 -24.25 -12.70
C ARG A 178 20.72 -23.40 -13.61
N LEU A 179 19.48 -23.12 -13.18
CA LEU A 179 18.51 -22.34 -13.95
C LEU A 179 18.99 -20.90 -14.20
N LEU A 180 19.62 -20.30 -13.19
CA LEU A 180 20.23 -18.97 -13.33
C LEU A 180 21.41 -18.96 -14.32
N ALA A 181 22.28 -19.99 -14.27
CA ALA A 181 23.41 -20.13 -15.18
C ALA A 181 22.95 -20.35 -16.62
N GLU A 182 21.81 -21.03 -16.83
CA GLU A 182 21.17 -21.21 -18.14
C GLU A 182 20.46 -19.93 -18.65
N GLY A 183 20.38 -18.88 -17.83
CA GLY A 183 19.68 -17.65 -18.18
C GLY A 183 18.15 -17.80 -18.20
N THR A 184 17.59 -18.80 -17.49
CA THR A 184 16.15 -19.06 -17.45
C THR A 184 15.43 -17.85 -16.85
N PRO A 185 14.44 -17.28 -17.53
CA PRO A 185 13.65 -16.16 -16.99
C PRO A 185 12.93 -16.53 -15.70
N TYR A 186 12.88 -15.63 -14.75
CA TYR A 186 12.19 -15.83 -13.47
C TYR A 186 11.46 -14.58 -13.00
N VAL A 187 10.55 -14.79 -12.07
CA VAL A 187 9.94 -13.75 -11.24
C VAL A 187 10.33 -13.97 -9.78
N ILE A 188 10.29 -12.93 -8.96
CA ILE A 188 10.46 -13.08 -7.50
C ILE A 188 9.09 -13.09 -6.86
N ARG A 189 8.82 -14.11 -6.02
CA ARG A 189 7.56 -14.24 -5.28
C ARG A 189 7.78 -14.12 -3.78
N GLN A 190 6.83 -13.48 -3.10
CA GLN A 190 6.76 -13.50 -1.63
C GLN A 190 6.39 -14.91 -1.16
N LYS A 191 7.05 -15.35 -0.09
CA LYS A 191 6.78 -16.64 0.56
C LYS A 191 5.73 -16.45 1.65
N MET A 192 4.43 -16.54 1.27
CA MET A 192 3.32 -16.39 2.21
C MET A 192 3.31 -17.49 3.28
N PRO A 193 2.90 -17.21 4.52
CA PRO A 193 2.58 -18.27 5.48
C PRO A 193 1.45 -19.14 4.92
N ILE A 194 1.47 -20.45 5.26
CA ILE A 194 0.49 -21.42 4.76
C ILE A 194 -0.57 -21.69 5.82
N GLU A 195 -0.19 -21.60 7.10
CA GLU A 195 -1.03 -21.89 8.25
C GLU A 195 -1.26 -20.64 9.10
N GLY A 196 -2.28 -20.69 9.96
CA GLY A 196 -2.65 -19.58 10.82
C GLY A 196 -3.43 -18.50 10.10
N SER A 197 -3.47 -17.31 10.67
CA SER A 197 -4.22 -16.18 10.15
C SER A 197 -3.44 -14.88 10.26
N THR A 198 -3.73 -13.95 9.37
CA THR A 198 -3.20 -12.59 9.39
C THR A 198 -4.31 -11.62 9.78
N THR A 199 -4.07 -10.86 10.85
CA THR A 199 -5.04 -9.88 11.37
C THR A 199 -4.47 -8.47 11.21
N PHE A 200 -5.33 -7.53 10.84
CA PHE A 200 -5.00 -6.10 10.80
C PHE A 200 -6.18 -5.27 11.28
N THR A 201 -5.90 -4.05 11.72
CA THR A 201 -6.94 -3.10 12.14
C THR A 201 -7.10 -2.01 11.09
N ASP A 202 -8.33 -1.82 10.64
CA ASP A 202 -8.73 -0.72 9.77
C ASP A 202 -9.52 0.32 10.57
N ALA A 203 -9.26 1.61 10.34
CA ALA A 203 -9.90 2.69 11.10
C ALA A 203 -11.42 2.81 10.86
N VAL A 204 -11.91 2.26 9.74
CA VAL A 204 -13.33 2.31 9.33
C VAL A 204 -14.03 0.97 9.55
N PHE A 205 -13.39 -0.12 9.17
CA PHE A 205 -13.96 -1.46 9.19
C PHE A 205 -13.63 -2.26 10.47
N GLY A 206 -12.71 -1.75 11.31
CA GLY A 206 -12.31 -2.41 12.54
C GLY A 206 -11.29 -3.54 12.30
N GLU A 207 -11.29 -4.53 13.16
CA GLU A 207 -10.38 -5.67 13.06
C GLU A 207 -10.85 -6.65 11.98
N ILE A 208 -9.92 -7.04 11.09
CA ILE A 208 -10.14 -7.96 9.98
C ILE A 208 -9.10 -9.07 10.06
N THR A 209 -9.57 -10.31 10.06
CA THR A 209 -8.73 -11.51 10.08
C THR A 209 -8.97 -12.34 8.82
N VAL A 210 -7.90 -12.76 8.17
CA VAL A 210 -7.93 -13.60 6.97
C VAL A 210 -7.11 -14.86 7.22
N ASP A 211 -7.61 -16.03 6.84
CA ASP A 211 -6.87 -17.28 6.90
C ASP A 211 -5.70 -17.24 5.90
N ASN A 212 -4.51 -17.62 6.35
CA ASN A 212 -3.33 -17.58 5.51
C ASN A 212 -3.38 -18.58 4.35
N SER A 213 -4.20 -19.63 4.44
CA SER A 213 -4.43 -20.58 3.35
C SER A 213 -5.06 -19.93 2.11
N GLU A 214 -5.79 -18.82 2.28
CA GLU A 214 -6.39 -18.03 1.20
C GLU A 214 -5.36 -17.11 0.50
N LEU A 215 -4.18 -16.91 1.12
CA LEU A 215 -3.15 -16.04 0.58
C LEU A 215 -2.23 -16.79 -0.37
N GLN A 216 -2.17 -16.33 -1.61
CA GLN A 216 -1.26 -16.89 -2.61
C GLN A 216 0.09 -16.17 -2.59
N ASP A 217 1.17 -16.91 -2.90
CA ASP A 217 2.51 -16.35 -3.08
C ASP A 217 2.50 -15.34 -4.24
N GLN A 218 2.38 -14.05 -3.91
CA GLN A 218 2.30 -12.99 -4.91
C GLN A 218 3.66 -12.71 -5.56
N ILE A 219 3.62 -12.25 -6.82
CA ILE A 219 4.82 -11.77 -7.50
C ILE A 219 5.21 -10.41 -6.90
N LEU A 220 6.49 -10.25 -6.59
CA LEU A 220 7.08 -8.98 -6.15
C LEU A 220 7.75 -8.27 -7.32
N ILE A 221 8.64 -8.98 -8.05
CA ILE A 221 9.34 -8.49 -9.22
C ILE A 221 8.96 -9.34 -10.42
N LYS A 222 8.58 -8.70 -11.50
CA LYS A 222 8.25 -9.31 -12.80
C LYS A 222 9.52 -9.69 -13.56
N THR A 223 9.37 -10.48 -14.62
CA THR A 223 10.48 -10.91 -15.50
C THR A 223 11.22 -9.74 -16.17
N ASP A 224 10.54 -8.61 -16.41
CA ASP A 224 11.11 -7.39 -16.96
C ASP A 224 11.87 -6.54 -15.92
N GLY A 225 11.95 -7.01 -14.67
CA GLY A 225 12.60 -6.32 -13.56
C GLY A 225 11.75 -5.23 -12.91
N TYR A 226 10.53 -5.00 -13.38
CA TYR A 226 9.61 -4.06 -12.73
C TYR A 226 8.90 -4.72 -11.53
N PRO A 227 8.65 -3.97 -10.45
CA PRO A 227 7.86 -4.44 -9.33
C PRO A 227 6.39 -4.60 -9.76
N THR A 228 5.67 -5.45 -9.04
CA THR A 228 4.21 -5.41 -9.06
C THR A 228 3.71 -4.23 -8.22
N TYR A 229 2.48 -3.79 -8.48
CA TYR A 229 1.81 -2.76 -7.69
C TYR A 229 1.89 -3.03 -6.17
N ASN A 230 1.57 -4.25 -5.76
CA ASN A 230 1.54 -4.64 -4.35
C ASN A 230 2.90 -4.50 -3.66
N PHE A 231 3.99 -4.73 -4.37
CA PHE A 231 5.33 -4.60 -3.82
C PHE A 231 5.80 -3.14 -3.82
N ALA A 232 5.64 -2.46 -4.96
CA ALA A 232 6.07 -1.08 -5.12
C ALA A 232 5.43 -0.16 -4.07
N ASN A 233 4.10 -0.29 -3.86
CA ASN A 233 3.40 0.60 -2.93
C ASN A 233 3.89 0.44 -1.48
N VAL A 234 4.24 -0.77 -1.02
CA VAL A 234 4.77 -1.01 0.33
C VAL A 234 6.16 -0.39 0.50
N ILE A 235 7.04 -0.60 -0.50
CA ILE A 235 8.40 -0.03 -0.48
C ILE A 235 8.33 1.50 -0.50
N ASP A 236 7.48 2.07 -1.36
CA ASP A 236 7.33 3.51 -1.50
C ASP A 236 6.68 4.14 -0.27
N ASP A 237 5.63 3.53 0.26
CA ASP A 237 4.98 4.03 1.47
C ASP A 237 5.96 4.03 2.66
N HIS A 238 6.77 2.99 2.80
CA HIS A 238 7.81 2.95 3.83
C HIS A 238 8.90 4.00 3.59
N THR A 239 9.49 4.04 2.40
CA THR A 239 10.64 4.93 2.10
C THR A 239 10.24 6.40 2.01
N MET A 240 8.96 6.71 1.74
CA MET A 240 8.40 8.06 1.80
C MET A 240 7.83 8.43 3.18
N GLY A 241 7.96 7.54 4.17
CA GLY A 241 7.49 7.78 5.55
C GLY A 241 5.99 7.95 5.65
N ILE A 242 5.20 7.29 4.78
CA ILE A 242 3.74 7.34 4.82
C ILE A 242 3.25 6.68 6.12
N THR A 243 2.42 7.39 6.85
CA THR A 243 1.88 6.96 8.14
C THR A 243 0.43 6.50 8.06
N HIS A 244 -0.32 7.03 7.08
CA HIS A 244 -1.73 6.72 6.88
C HIS A 244 -1.99 6.43 5.41
N VAL A 245 -2.63 5.29 5.16
CA VAL A 245 -3.01 4.82 3.81
C VAL A 245 -4.52 4.89 3.69
N VAL A 246 -5.02 5.86 2.93
CA VAL A 246 -6.44 5.97 2.59
C VAL A 246 -6.65 5.42 1.18
N ARG A 247 -7.63 4.54 1.01
CA ARG A 247 -7.96 3.95 -0.31
C ARG A 247 -9.34 3.30 -0.31
N GLY A 248 -9.81 2.82 -1.45
CA GLY A 248 -11.09 2.14 -1.56
C GLY A 248 -11.12 0.79 -0.85
N CYS A 249 -12.31 0.34 -0.43
CA CYS A 249 -12.50 -0.93 0.28
C CYS A 249 -12.19 -2.18 -0.57
N GLU A 250 -12.06 -2.04 -1.89
CA GLU A 250 -11.63 -3.11 -2.79
C GLU A 250 -10.23 -3.65 -2.45
N TYR A 251 -9.40 -2.86 -1.75
CA TYR A 251 -8.07 -3.26 -1.30
C TYR A 251 -8.04 -4.01 0.03
N LEU A 252 -9.18 -4.17 0.72
CA LEU A 252 -9.24 -4.90 1.99
C LEU A 252 -8.70 -6.32 1.86
N SER A 253 -9.05 -7.03 0.78
CA SER A 253 -8.57 -8.39 0.52
C SER A 253 -7.06 -8.49 0.24
N SER A 254 -6.43 -7.40 -0.20
CA SER A 254 -4.99 -7.35 -0.46
C SER A 254 -4.18 -6.91 0.76
N THR A 255 -4.80 -6.27 1.74
CA THR A 255 -4.13 -5.70 2.91
C THR A 255 -3.34 -6.71 3.75
N PRO A 256 -3.79 -7.97 3.96
CA PRO A 256 -2.98 -8.98 4.63
C PRO A 256 -1.63 -9.22 3.96
N LYS A 257 -1.57 -9.18 2.63
CA LYS A 257 -0.34 -9.35 1.86
C LYS A 257 0.65 -8.21 2.09
N TYR A 258 0.14 -6.98 2.24
CA TYR A 258 0.97 -5.82 2.57
C TYR A 258 1.51 -5.91 4.00
N ASN A 259 0.67 -6.27 4.97
CA ASN A 259 1.10 -6.47 6.35
C ASN A 259 2.21 -7.51 6.46
N LEU A 260 2.08 -8.63 5.77
CA LEU A 260 3.11 -9.66 5.71
C LEU A 260 4.42 -9.18 5.06
N LEU A 261 4.37 -8.18 4.15
CA LEU A 261 5.58 -7.54 3.64
C LEU A 261 6.21 -6.62 4.70
N TYR A 262 5.41 -5.76 5.37
CA TYR A 262 5.91 -4.94 6.47
C TYR A 262 6.55 -5.79 7.57
N GLU A 263 5.88 -6.88 7.96
CA GLU A 263 6.39 -7.84 8.94
C GLU A 263 7.70 -8.50 8.48
N ALA A 264 7.77 -8.93 7.22
CA ALA A 264 8.96 -9.56 6.64
C ALA A 264 10.18 -8.64 6.67
N PHE A 265 9.98 -7.32 6.52
CA PHE A 265 11.03 -6.32 6.64
C PHE A 265 11.27 -5.82 8.08
N GLY A 266 10.43 -6.21 9.04
CA GLY A 266 10.48 -5.67 10.40
C GLY A 266 10.05 -4.19 10.49
N TRP A 267 9.21 -3.72 9.56
CA TRP A 267 8.72 -2.35 9.49
C TRP A 267 7.37 -2.20 10.20
N GLU A 268 7.11 -0.99 10.71
CA GLU A 268 5.79 -0.62 11.20
C GLU A 268 4.79 -0.49 10.04
N THR A 269 3.59 -1.07 10.21
CA THR A 269 2.49 -0.89 9.27
C THR A 269 1.90 0.51 9.39
N PRO A 270 1.47 1.14 8.28
CA PRO A 270 0.72 2.39 8.34
C PRO A 270 -0.68 2.16 8.94
N THR A 271 -1.32 3.23 9.39
CA THR A 271 -2.74 3.20 9.71
C THR A 271 -3.56 3.07 8.44
N TYR A 272 -4.37 2.02 8.33
CA TYR A 272 -5.26 1.81 7.18
C TYR A 272 -6.61 2.49 7.39
N ILE A 273 -7.11 3.14 6.35
CA ILE A 273 -8.41 3.82 6.29
C ILE A 273 -9.06 3.44 4.96
N HIS A 274 -9.82 2.35 4.93
CA HIS A 274 -10.53 1.96 3.72
C HIS A 274 -11.87 2.69 3.62
N LEU A 275 -12.13 3.25 2.45
CA LEU A 275 -13.36 3.99 2.18
C LEU A 275 -14.42 3.06 1.60
N PRO A 276 -15.66 3.08 2.11
CA PRO A 276 -16.74 2.28 1.53
C PRO A 276 -17.05 2.72 0.10
N LEU A 277 -17.71 1.89 -0.68
CA LEU A 277 -18.12 2.22 -2.05
C LEU A 277 -19.03 3.46 -2.09
N ILE A 278 -18.95 4.21 -3.18
CA ILE A 278 -19.95 5.24 -3.49
C ILE A 278 -21.16 4.51 -4.07
N MET A 279 -22.25 4.56 -3.34
CA MET A 279 -23.49 3.91 -3.77
C MET A 279 -24.29 4.84 -4.70
N GLY A 280 -24.85 4.28 -5.77
CA GLY A 280 -25.81 4.96 -6.62
C GLY A 280 -27.13 5.22 -5.90
N LYS A 281 -28.03 5.96 -6.56
CA LYS A 281 -29.35 6.33 -6.00
C LYS A 281 -30.25 5.11 -5.75
N ASP A 282 -30.01 4.03 -6.48
CA ASP A 282 -30.81 2.79 -6.50
C ASP A 282 -30.10 1.59 -5.85
N ALA A 283 -29.10 1.83 -5.02
CA ALA A 283 -28.32 0.81 -4.33
C ALA A 283 -28.60 0.77 -2.82
#